data_82b4f0c74b915c5bb9db295646a29c5a
#
_entry.id   82b4f0c74b915c5bb9db295646a29c5a
#
_cell.length_a   1.000
_cell.length_b   1.000
_cell.length_c   1.000
_cell.angle_alpha   90.00
_cell.angle_beta   90.00
_cell.angle_gamma   90.00
#
_symmetry.space_group_name_H-M   'P 1'
#
loop_
_entity.id
_entity.type
_entity.pdbx_description
1 polymer ?
#
loop_
_entity_poly.entity_id
_entity_poly.type
_entity_poly.pdbx_seq_one_letter_code
_entity_poly.pdbx_strand_id
1 'polypeptide(L)'
;DVGLFSGLDAVIMGDIHKGQTIMYSYGDKEIPCVYPSSLIQQNFGENVKGHGFVTWNIEDLTYKHVEVKNRYPFYTINIKSLDDLENNCEKILNL
;
A
#
# COMPACT_ATOMS: atom_id res chain seq x y z
N ASP A 1 3.63 19.25 -10.71
CA ASP A 1 3.08 20.59 -10.92
C ASP A 1 2.00 20.89 -9.88
N VAL A 2 2.26 21.85 -9.01
CA VAL A 2 1.33 22.21 -7.92
C VAL A 2 -0.01 22.78 -8.43
N GLY A 3 -0.05 23.29 -9.67
CA GLY A 3 -1.27 23.79 -10.29
C GLY A 3 -2.16 22.70 -10.89
N LEU A 4 -1.65 21.48 -11.04
CA LEU A 4 -2.37 20.40 -11.74
C LEU A 4 -3.69 20.06 -11.07
N PHE A 5 -3.72 20.02 -9.74
CA PHE A 5 -4.89 19.64 -8.96
C PHE A 5 -5.62 20.85 -8.34
N SER A 6 -5.28 22.07 -8.76
CA SER A 6 -5.99 23.26 -8.27
C SER A 6 -7.47 23.18 -8.63
N GLY A 7 -8.34 23.56 -7.71
CA GLY A 7 -9.80 23.48 -7.89
C GLY A 7 -10.40 22.14 -7.48
N LEU A 8 -9.59 21.14 -7.14
CA LEU A 8 -10.04 19.86 -6.62
C LEU A 8 -9.97 19.86 -5.08
N ASP A 9 -10.79 19.04 -4.46
CA ASP A 9 -10.78 18.87 -2.99
C ASP A 9 -9.98 17.65 -2.56
N ALA A 10 -9.95 16.63 -3.41
CA ALA A 10 -9.22 15.38 -3.19
C ALA A 10 -8.96 14.71 -4.53
N VAL A 11 -7.98 13.82 -4.58
CA VAL A 11 -7.63 13.08 -5.79
C VAL A 11 -7.49 11.59 -5.44
N ILE A 12 -8.20 10.77 -6.19
CA ILE A 12 -8.16 9.33 -6.05
C ILE A 12 -7.34 8.78 -7.23
N MET A 13 -6.26 8.08 -6.91
CA MET A 13 -5.31 7.59 -7.90
C MET A 13 -5.20 6.08 -7.85
N GLY A 14 -4.79 5.48 -8.95
CA GLY A 14 -4.53 4.06 -9.08
C GLY A 14 -3.16 3.78 -9.67
N ASP A 15 -2.97 2.60 -10.24
CA ASP A 15 -1.77 2.15 -10.96
C ASP A 15 -0.54 1.90 -10.07
N ILE A 16 -0.26 2.74 -9.10
CA ILE A 16 0.85 2.54 -8.17
C ILE A 16 0.47 1.49 -7.12
N HIS A 17 1.23 0.39 -7.06
CA HIS A 17 0.92 -0.75 -6.19
C HIS A 17 1.27 -0.52 -4.73
N LYS A 18 2.06 0.50 -4.41
CA LYS A 18 2.39 0.88 -3.05
C LYS A 18 1.40 1.93 -2.55
N GLY A 19 0.72 1.62 -1.44
CA GLY A 19 -0.19 2.56 -0.79
C GLY A 19 0.56 3.78 -0.29
N GLN A 20 0.08 4.97 -0.64
CA GLN A 20 0.70 6.22 -0.24
C GLN A 20 -0.26 7.39 -0.40
N THR A 21 -0.04 8.42 0.37
CA THR A 21 -0.76 9.69 0.25
C THR A 21 0.24 10.80 0.01
N ILE A 22 0.01 11.57 -1.04
CA ILE A 22 0.80 12.76 -1.34
C ILE A 22 -0.10 13.98 -1.11
N MET A 23 0.33 14.90 -0.25
CA MET A 23 -0.40 16.13 0.01
C MET A 23 0.11 17.23 -0.90
N TYR A 24 -0.78 17.78 -1.69
CA TYR A 24 -0.48 18.94 -2.54
C TYR A 24 -1.04 20.20 -1.89
N SER A 25 -0.18 21.19 -1.69
CA SER A 25 -0.58 22.49 -1.16
C SER A 25 -0.83 23.45 -2.31
N TYR A 26 -1.99 24.11 -2.32
CA TYR A 26 -2.33 25.15 -3.28
C TYR A 26 -3.00 26.30 -2.54
N GLY A 27 -2.26 27.38 -2.35
CA GLY A 27 -2.72 28.48 -1.48
C GLY A 27 -2.85 28.01 -0.04
N ASP A 28 -3.99 28.24 0.56
CA ASP A 28 -4.31 27.77 1.91
C ASP A 28 -4.92 26.36 1.92
N LYS A 29 -5.04 25.73 0.76
CA LYS A 29 -5.71 24.45 0.60
C LYS A 29 -4.73 23.30 0.52
N GLU A 30 -5.00 22.25 1.28
CA GLU A 30 -4.31 20.97 1.21
C GLU A 30 -5.16 19.98 0.41
N ILE A 31 -4.59 19.40 -0.64
CA ILE A 31 -5.29 18.47 -1.53
C ILE A 31 -4.67 17.07 -1.34
N PRO A 32 -5.37 16.13 -0.70
CA PRO A 32 -4.85 14.77 -0.60
C PRO A 32 -4.96 14.03 -1.93
N CYS A 33 -3.85 13.43 -2.35
CA CYS A 33 -3.78 12.55 -3.50
C CYS A 33 -3.46 11.14 -3.00
N VAL A 34 -4.44 10.26 -3.01
CA VAL A 34 -4.36 8.95 -2.33
C VAL A 34 -4.25 7.83 -3.34
N TYR A 35 -3.18 7.03 -3.19
CA TYR A 35 -2.96 5.77 -3.87
C TYR A 35 -3.28 4.63 -2.91
N PRO A 36 -4.33 3.84 -3.13
CA PRO A 36 -4.74 2.81 -2.17
C PRO A 36 -3.82 1.59 -2.10
N SER A 37 -2.95 1.40 -3.04
CA SER A 37 -2.14 0.20 -3.31
C SER A 37 -2.85 -0.77 -4.27
N SER A 38 -2.16 -1.85 -4.64
CA SER A 38 -2.85 -3.04 -5.16
C SER A 38 -3.64 -3.69 -4.02
N LEU A 39 -4.71 -4.41 -4.35
CA LEU A 39 -5.59 -5.03 -3.35
C LEU A 39 -4.85 -6.05 -2.50
N ILE A 40 -3.97 -6.81 -3.14
CA ILE A 40 -3.04 -7.74 -2.50
C ILE A 40 -1.68 -7.64 -3.21
N GLN A 41 -0.65 -8.22 -2.62
CA GLN A 41 0.67 -8.32 -3.23
C GLN A 41 0.59 -8.96 -4.63
N GLN A 42 1.19 -8.32 -5.63
CA GLN A 42 1.15 -8.77 -7.02
C GLN A 42 2.41 -9.51 -7.46
N ASN A 43 3.52 -9.30 -6.77
CA ASN A 43 4.81 -9.94 -7.08
C ASN A 43 5.73 -9.92 -5.87
N PHE A 44 6.88 -10.60 -6.01
CA PHE A 44 7.88 -10.72 -4.95
C PHE A 44 8.55 -9.39 -4.57
N GLY A 45 8.51 -8.39 -5.43
CA GLY A 45 9.11 -7.08 -5.17
C GLY A 45 8.26 -6.18 -4.31
N GLU A 46 7.02 -6.54 -4.06
CA GLU A 46 6.09 -5.78 -3.23
C GLU A 46 6.10 -6.29 -1.79
N ASN A 47 5.74 -5.44 -0.85
CA ASN A 47 5.58 -5.85 0.54
C ASN A 47 4.42 -6.85 0.66
N VAL A 48 4.54 -7.77 1.61
CA VAL A 48 3.47 -8.75 1.89
C VAL A 48 2.26 -8.05 2.51
N LYS A 49 2.50 -7.06 3.38
CA LYS A 49 1.47 -6.32 4.12
C LYS A 49 1.29 -4.92 3.59
N GLY A 50 0.21 -4.27 3.99
CA GLY A 50 -0.08 -2.90 3.62
C GLY A 50 -0.91 -2.76 2.35
N HIS A 51 -1.38 -3.86 1.79
CA HIS A 51 -2.27 -3.87 0.63
C HIS A 51 -3.73 -3.85 1.06
N GLY A 52 -4.56 -3.25 0.26
CA GLY A 52 -5.98 -3.19 0.55
C GLY A 52 -6.68 -2.15 -0.32
N PHE A 53 -7.67 -1.52 0.27
CA PHE A 53 -8.46 -0.51 -0.41
C PHE A 53 -8.68 0.70 0.50
N VAL A 54 -9.17 1.77 -0.07
CA VAL A 54 -9.46 3.01 0.65
C VAL A 54 -10.95 3.29 0.59
N THR A 55 -11.53 3.59 1.74
CA THR A 55 -12.89 4.10 1.82
C THR A 55 -12.84 5.61 2.04
N TRP A 56 -13.74 6.34 1.40
CA TRP A 56 -13.84 7.77 1.48
C TRP A 56 -15.19 8.19 2.06
N ASN A 57 -15.18 9.16 2.96
CA ASN A 57 -16.36 9.92 3.33
C ASN A 57 -16.34 11.21 2.52
N ILE A 58 -17.25 11.33 1.56
CA ILE A 58 -17.29 12.47 0.64
C ILE A 58 -17.77 13.75 1.32
N GLU A 59 -18.58 13.65 2.38
CA GLU A 59 -19.10 14.82 3.08
C GLU A 59 -18.00 15.60 3.79
N ASP A 60 -17.07 14.90 4.46
CA ASP A 60 -15.98 15.52 5.19
C ASP A 60 -14.61 15.31 4.56
N LEU A 61 -14.54 14.59 3.44
CA LEU A 61 -13.32 14.27 2.69
C LEU A 61 -12.26 13.54 3.54
N THR A 62 -12.72 12.73 4.48
CA THR A 62 -11.85 11.81 5.21
C THR A 62 -11.71 10.48 4.46
N TYR A 63 -10.60 9.81 4.68
CA TYR A 63 -10.35 8.52 4.06
C TYR A 63 -9.71 7.57 5.04
N LYS A 64 -9.89 6.27 4.80
CA LYS A 64 -9.34 5.21 5.63
C LYS A 64 -8.85 4.08 4.73
N HIS A 65 -7.61 3.66 4.93
CA HIS A 65 -7.06 2.47 4.29
C HIS A 65 -7.51 1.24 5.07
N VAL A 66 -8.09 0.26 4.36
CA VAL A 66 -8.53 -1.01 4.92
C VAL A 66 -7.62 -2.10 4.38
N GLU A 67 -6.79 -2.68 5.24
CA GLU A 67 -5.87 -3.74 4.84
C GLU A 67 -6.63 -5.04 4.58
N VAL A 68 -6.29 -5.70 3.46
CA VAL A 68 -6.84 -7.00 3.09
C VAL A 68 -5.80 -8.06 3.40
N LYS A 69 -6.22 -9.10 4.14
CA LYS A 69 -5.36 -10.23 4.44
C LYS A 69 -5.15 -11.08 3.20
N ASN A 70 -3.90 -11.25 2.80
CA ASN A 70 -3.55 -12.11 1.68
C ASN A 70 -3.34 -13.55 2.21
N ARG A 71 -4.13 -14.48 1.70
CA ARG A 71 -4.04 -15.91 2.06
C ARG A 71 -2.83 -16.60 1.43
N TYR A 72 -2.36 -16.08 0.30
CA TYR A 72 -1.31 -16.72 -0.51
C TYR A 72 -0.22 -15.70 -0.86
N PRO A 73 0.47 -15.15 0.15
CA PRO A 73 1.50 -14.16 -0.12
C PRO A 73 2.74 -14.77 -0.77
N PHE A 74 3.49 -13.92 -1.46
CA PHE A 74 4.80 -14.28 -1.99
C PHE A 74 5.86 -13.95 -0.95
N TYR A 75 6.63 -14.96 -0.57
CA TYR A 75 7.75 -14.78 0.34
C TYR A 75 9.06 -15.17 -0.34
N THR A 76 10.12 -14.43 -0.03
CA THR A 76 11.47 -14.77 -0.43
C THR A 76 12.25 -15.15 0.82
N ILE A 77 12.81 -16.34 0.82
CA ILE A 77 13.64 -16.84 1.91
C ILE A 77 15.01 -17.18 1.33
N ASN A 78 16.03 -16.49 1.82
CA ASN A 78 17.41 -16.71 1.40
C ASN A 78 18.05 -17.75 2.31
N ILE A 79 18.43 -18.89 1.73
CA ILE A 79 19.06 -19.99 2.45
C ILE A 79 20.47 -20.15 1.91
N LYS A 80 21.48 -19.96 2.74
CA LYS A 80 22.89 -20.02 2.39
C LYS A 80 23.58 -21.30 2.90
N SER A 81 22.94 -21.99 3.86
CA SER A 81 23.48 -23.19 4.49
C SER A 81 22.36 -24.09 5.00
N LEU A 82 22.70 -25.32 5.39
CA LEU A 82 21.75 -26.22 6.03
C LEU A 82 21.26 -25.67 7.37
N ASP A 83 22.13 -24.99 8.11
CA ASP A 83 21.76 -24.33 9.37
C ASP A 83 20.69 -23.25 9.14
N ASP A 84 20.82 -22.46 8.08
CA ASP A 84 19.81 -21.47 7.71
C ASP A 84 18.45 -22.13 7.41
N LEU A 85 18.46 -23.28 6.75
CA LEU A 85 17.23 -24.01 6.47
C LEU A 85 16.58 -24.50 7.76
N GLU A 86 17.34 -25.08 8.68
CA GLU A 86 16.84 -25.54 9.96
C GLU A 86 16.28 -24.38 10.80
N ASN A 87 17.01 -23.26 10.87
CA ASN A 87 16.61 -22.08 11.63
C ASN A 87 15.36 -21.39 11.07
N ASN A 88 15.09 -21.57 9.78
CA ASN A 88 13.94 -20.96 9.12
C ASN A 88 12.76 -21.93 8.92
N CYS A 89 12.93 -23.19 9.31
CA CYS A 89 11.91 -24.21 9.06
C CYS A 89 10.57 -23.87 9.69
N GLU A 90 10.53 -23.48 10.97
CA GLU A 90 9.30 -23.08 11.63
C GLU A 90 8.66 -21.85 10.98
N LYS A 91 9.49 -20.88 10.60
CA LYS A 91 9.04 -19.67 9.93
C LYS A 91 8.39 -19.99 8.57
N ILE A 92 8.97 -20.93 7.83
CA ILE A 92 8.41 -21.41 6.55
C ILE A 92 7.08 -22.11 6.78
N LEU A 93 6.99 -23.00 7.77
CA LEU A 93 5.78 -23.75 8.07
C LEU A 93 4.63 -22.89 8.60
N ASN A 94 4.93 -21.74 9.17
CA ASN A 94 3.95 -20.81 9.74
C ASN A 94 3.58 -19.64 8.83
N LEU A 95 3.99 -19.68 7.58
CA LEU A 95 3.66 -18.63 6.60
C LEU A 95 2.16 -18.60 6.22
#